data_14eb8a7659c8ba8faab6cd227dfaa35f
#
_entry.id   14eb8a7659c8ba8faab6cd227dfaa35f
#
_cell.length_a   1.000
_cell.length_b   1.000
_cell.length_c   1.000
_cell.angle_alpha   90.00
_cell.angle_beta   90.00
_cell.angle_gamma   90.00
#
_symmetry.space_group_name_H-M   'P 1'
#
loop_
_entity.id
_entity.type
_entity.pdbx_description
1 polymer ?
#
loop_
_entity_poly.entity_id
_entity_poly.type
_entity_poly.pdbx_seq_one_letter_code
_entity_poly.pdbx_strand_id
1 'polypeptide(L)'
;KFYREEFRTYSPEYAALLNSDFCVTCLSATGDHLFQGFQVEGLDETGHTTESFARAHELVDAGIAQFILTPDDLEAVCSGNQPPGFILTMEGADPLAGNLDYLDRFYEMGIRSITLIHYHNNELGDVQTVWRGDSGPFKGGLTEFGQQVIQRMEQLGMLVDVTHASSDTLAGILDVVTKPIIDTHTGPRYSSNLPRLRTWDELEAIAATGGLVGSWPI
;
A
#
# COMPACT_ATOMS: atom_id res chain seq x y z
N LYS A 1 0.86 15.68 16.35
CA LYS A 1 1.91 15.82 17.39
C LYS A 1 2.32 14.47 17.98
N PHE A 2 1.42 13.50 18.12
CA PHE A 2 1.71 12.18 18.74
C PHE A 2 2.67 11.30 17.90
N TYR A 3 2.59 11.33 16.58
CA TYR A 3 3.41 10.47 15.72
C TYR A 3 4.87 10.92 15.56
N ARG A 4 5.19 12.21 15.70
CA ARG A 4 6.54 12.73 15.45
C ARG A 4 7.56 12.46 16.54
N GLU A 5 7.15 12.37 17.80
CA GLU A 5 8.08 12.12 18.92
C GLU A 5 8.26 10.63 19.21
N GLU A 6 7.21 9.81 18.99
CA GLU A 6 7.27 8.36 19.25
C GLU A 6 8.04 7.59 18.17
N PHE A 7 8.02 8.05 16.91
CA PHE A 7 8.85 7.44 15.86
C PHE A 7 10.33 7.81 15.92
N ARG A 8 10.72 8.83 16.68
CA ARG A 8 12.14 9.21 16.90
C ARG A 8 12.82 8.44 18.02
N THR A 9 12.07 7.89 18.91
CA THR A 9 12.58 6.94 19.93
C THR A 9 12.14 5.55 19.52
N TYR A 10 13.03 4.57 19.56
CA TYR A 10 12.67 3.16 19.42
C TYR A 10 11.46 2.90 20.29
N SER A 11 10.28 2.76 19.69
CA SER A 11 9.18 2.27 20.49
C SER A 11 9.55 0.86 20.96
N PRO A 12 9.15 0.44 22.16
CA PRO A 12 9.37 -0.94 22.63
C PRO A 12 8.82 -1.97 21.63
N GLU A 13 7.75 -1.62 20.90
CA GLU A 13 7.14 -2.44 19.86
C GLU A 13 8.07 -2.63 18.64
N TYR A 14 8.78 -1.56 18.23
CA TYR A 14 9.73 -1.65 17.10
C TYR A 14 10.96 -2.48 17.49
N ALA A 15 11.44 -2.32 18.72
CA ALA A 15 12.51 -3.15 19.26
C ALA A 15 12.06 -4.61 19.38
N ALA A 16 10.81 -4.86 19.78
CA ALA A 16 10.23 -6.20 19.84
C ALA A 16 10.12 -6.85 18.45
N LEU A 17 9.73 -6.07 17.43
CA LEU A 17 9.68 -6.54 16.05
C LEU A 17 11.07 -6.95 15.53
N LEU A 18 12.08 -6.10 15.74
CA LEU A 18 13.46 -6.37 15.34
C LEU A 18 14.10 -7.54 16.10
N ASN A 19 13.63 -7.84 17.30
CA ASN A 19 14.06 -8.99 18.11
C ASN A 19 13.13 -10.21 18.00
N SER A 20 12.12 -10.16 17.12
CA SER A 20 11.24 -11.29 16.88
C SER A 20 11.81 -12.22 15.81
N ASP A 21 11.22 -13.41 15.69
CA ASP A 21 11.55 -14.36 14.61
C ASP A 21 10.95 -13.96 13.24
N PHE A 22 10.36 -12.76 13.13
CA PHE A 22 9.86 -12.24 11.86
C PHE A 22 11.03 -11.82 10.98
N CYS A 23 11.11 -12.40 9.78
CA CYS A 23 12.15 -12.07 8.82
C CYS A 23 11.80 -10.84 7.97
N VAL A 24 10.51 -10.53 7.79
CA VAL A 24 10.06 -9.45 6.89
C VAL A 24 8.88 -8.69 7.48
N THR A 25 8.85 -7.38 7.25
CA THR A 25 7.74 -6.49 7.60
C THR A 25 7.42 -5.56 6.44
N CYS A 26 6.14 -5.39 6.14
CA CYS A 26 5.70 -4.32 5.25
C CYS A 26 5.62 -3.00 6.02
N LEU A 27 6.26 -1.96 5.49
CA LEU A 27 6.16 -0.60 6.00
C LEU A 27 5.37 0.23 5.00
N SER A 28 4.22 0.72 5.42
CA SER A 28 3.32 1.50 4.56
C SER A 28 3.39 2.99 4.88
N ALA A 29 3.56 3.81 3.84
CA ALA A 29 3.28 5.23 3.91
C ALA A 29 1.83 5.47 3.51
N THR A 30 1.09 6.25 4.29
CA THR A 30 -0.25 6.68 3.91
C THR A 30 -0.15 7.80 2.88
N GLY A 31 -0.70 7.57 1.68
CA GLY A 31 -0.62 8.49 0.56
C GLY A 31 -1.73 9.53 0.55
N ASP A 32 -2.89 9.28 1.15
CA ASP A 32 -3.99 10.22 1.11
C ASP A 32 -3.89 11.34 2.17
N HIS A 33 -4.24 12.56 1.76
CA HIS A 33 -4.15 13.75 2.59
C HIS A 33 -5.17 13.79 3.76
N LEU A 34 -6.20 12.95 3.76
CA LEU A 34 -7.17 12.87 4.87
C LEU A 34 -6.54 12.30 6.13
N PHE A 35 -5.56 11.42 5.97
CA PHE A 35 -4.77 10.87 7.07
C PHE A 35 -3.54 11.69 7.40
N GLN A 36 -3.12 12.55 6.50
CA GLN A 36 -2.02 13.48 6.69
C GLN A 36 -2.38 14.63 7.63
N GLY A 37 -3.13 14.37 8.70
CA GLY A 37 -3.33 15.32 9.81
C GLY A 37 -2.01 15.85 10.40
N PHE A 38 -0.90 15.53 9.75
CA PHE A 38 0.49 15.88 10.02
C PHE A 38 1.18 16.44 8.78
N GLN A 39 0.51 17.29 8.02
CA GLN A 39 1.19 18.00 6.94
C GLN A 39 2.41 18.72 7.52
N VAL A 40 3.58 18.28 7.09
CA VAL A 40 4.79 19.05 7.32
C VAL A 40 4.69 20.27 6.41
N GLU A 41 4.61 21.45 6.99
CA GLU A 41 4.51 22.69 6.22
C GLU A 41 5.60 22.73 5.16
N GLY A 42 5.20 22.91 3.91
CA GLY A 42 6.11 23.00 2.75
C GLY A 42 6.47 21.69 2.06
N LEU A 43 5.92 20.54 2.48
CA LEU A 43 6.01 19.29 1.73
C LEU A 43 4.74 19.07 0.89
N ASP A 44 4.92 18.64 -0.33
CA ASP A 44 3.87 18.04 -1.16
C ASP A 44 3.65 16.56 -0.78
N GLU A 45 2.71 15.90 -1.40
CA GLU A 45 2.37 14.49 -1.14
C GLU A 45 3.56 13.54 -1.36
N THR A 46 4.40 13.83 -2.36
CA THR A 46 5.63 13.08 -2.63
C THR A 46 6.65 13.25 -1.51
N GLY A 47 6.81 14.49 -1.01
CA GLY A 47 7.67 14.81 0.13
C GLY A 47 7.24 14.10 1.41
N HIS A 48 5.93 14.02 1.68
CA HIS A 48 5.38 13.28 2.81
C HIS A 48 5.65 11.79 2.72
N THR A 49 5.49 11.20 1.54
CA THR A 49 5.81 9.78 1.30
C THR A 49 7.29 9.52 1.57
N THR A 50 8.17 10.38 1.08
CA THR A 50 9.61 10.30 1.33
C THR A 50 9.94 10.38 2.82
N GLU A 51 9.38 11.36 3.53
CA GLU A 51 9.62 11.54 4.97
C GLU A 51 9.12 10.34 5.80
N SER A 52 8.03 9.71 5.37
CA SER A 52 7.49 8.52 6.03
C SER A 52 8.47 7.35 6.07
N PHE A 53 9.36 7.25 5.08
CA PHE A 53 10.36 6.20 5.01
C PHE A 53 11.73 6.60 5.57
N ALA A 54 11.92 7.84 6.01
CA ALA A 54 13.20 8.32 6.52
C ALA A 54 13.75 7.41 7.63
N ARG A 55 12.89 6.95 8.54
CA ARG A 55 13.28 6.04 9.62
C ARG A 55 13.70 4.66 9.13
N ALA A 56 13.04 4.14 8.09
CA ALA A 56 13.43 2.87 7.49
C ALA A 56 14.82 2.96 6.86
N HIS A 57 15.10 4.06 6.16
CA HIS A 57 16.43 4.34 5.63
C HIS A 57 17.51 4.41 6.72
N GLU A 58 17.25 5.11 7.82
CA GLU A 58 18.19 5.16 8.95
C GLU A 58 18.54 3.77 9.51
N LEU A 59 17.55 2.86 9.61
CA LEU A 59 17.77 1.50 10.09
C LEU A 59 18.56 0.65 9.09
N VAL A 60 18.32 0.84 7.81
CA VAL A 60 19.06 0.16 6.74
C VAL A 60 20.50 0.68 6.68
N ASP A 61 20.71 2.00 6.74
CA ASP A 61 22.05 2.61 6.77
C ASP A 61 22.87 2.18 7.99
N ALA A 62 22.20 1.92 9.12
CA ALA A 62 22.83 1.38 10.33
C ALA A 62 23.09 -0.15 10.26
N GLY A 63 22.69 -0.83 9.20
CA GLY A 63 22.83 -2.28 9.04
C GLY A 63 21.92 -3.12 9.97
N ILE A 64 20.89 -2.50 10.54
CA ILE A 64 19.92 -3.15 11.46
C ILE A 64 18.84 -3.87 10.66
N ALA A 65 18.49 -3.37 9.48
CA ALA A 65 17.53 -3.94 8.56
C ALA A 65 18.02 -3.81 7.11
N GLN A 66 17.27 -4.35 6.16
CA GLN A 66 17.53 -4.17 4.74
C GLN A 66 16.23 -3.98 3.98
N PHE A 67 16.27 -3.37 2.80
CA PHE A 67 15.12 -3.33 1.91
C PHE A 67 15.00 -4.63 1.12
N ILE A 68 13.76 -5.11 0.99
CA ILE A 68 13.40 -6.20 0.10
C ILE A 68 12.93 -5.57 -1.22
N LEU A 69 13.77 -5.65 -2.22
CA LEU A 69 13.52 -5.07 -3.54
C LEU A 69 13.21 -6.13 -4.59
N THR A 70 13.65 -7.36 -4.34
CA THR A 70 13.54 -8.51 -5.26
C THR A 70 13.09 -9.77 -4.50
N PRO A 71 12.57 -10.79 -5.20
CA PRO A 71 12.31 -12.10 -4.59
C PRO A 71 13.55 -12.74 -3.96
N ASP A 72 14.73 -12.54 -4.55
CA ASP A 72 16.00 -13.07 -4.02
C ASP A 72 16.36 -12.46 -2.68
N ASP A 73 16.09 -11.14 -2.48
CA ASP A 73 16.26 -10.48 -1.18
C ASP A 73 15.36 -11.11 -0.13
N LEU A 74 14.10 -11.37 -0.49
CA LEU A 74 13.13 -12.02 0.39
C LEU A 74 13.61 -13.41 0.82
N GLU A 75 14.07 -14.22 -0.13
CA GLU A 75 14.58 -15.56 0.15
C GLU A 75 15.84 -15.51 1.03
N ALA A 76 16.74 -14.58 0.75
CA ALA A 76 17.97 -14.38 1.54
C ALA A 76 17.66 -14.02 3.00
N VAL A 77 16.72 -13.10 3.24
CA VAL A 77 16.28 -12.70 4.59
C VAL A 77 15.61 -13.86 5.32
N CYS A 78 14.70 -14.57 4.66
CA CYS A 78 13.97 -15.69 5.26
C CYS A 78 14.86 -16.91 5.53
N SER A 79 16.07 -16.99 4.94
CA SER A 79 17.06 -18.04 5.26
C SER A 79 17.70 -17.88 6.66
N GLY A 80 17.46 -16.77 7.34
CA GLY A 80 17.85 -16.52 8.73
C GLY A 80 19.30 -16.05 8.96
N ASN A 81 20.03 -15.74 7.88
CA ASN A 81 21.43 -15.28 7.96
C ASN A 81 21.61 -13.79 7.65
N GLN A 82 20.51 -13.06 7.54
CA GLN A 82 20.48 -11.65 7.14
C GLN A 82 19.68 -10.82 8.16
N PRO A 83 19.94 -9.52 8.28
CA PRO A 83 19.06 -8.63 9.02
C PRO A 83 17.60 -8.70 8.52
N PRO A 84 16.60 -8.40 9.37
CA PRO A 84 15.20 -8.40 8.94
C PRO A 84 14.97 -7.44 7.77
N GLY A 85 14.01 -7.78 6.90
CA GLY A 85 13.71 -7.04 5.69
C GLY A 85 12.49 -6.15 5.78
N PHE A 86 12.53 -5.00 5.10
CA PHE A 86 11.40 -4.10 4.90
C PHE A 86 10.96 -4.14 3.44
N ILE A 87 9.67 -4.44 3.22
CA ILE A 87 8.99 -4.16 1.95
C ILE A 87 8.30 -2.82 2.12
N LEU A 88 8.71 -1.82 1.33
CA LEU A 88 8.05 -0.51 1.35
C LEU A 88 6.78 -0.57 0.52
N THR A 89 5.68 -0.08 1.10
CA THR A 89 4.37 -0.02 0.47
C THR A 89 3.78 1.38 0.62
N MET A 90 2.81 1.72 -0.23
CA MET A 90 2.08 2.97 -0.13
C MET A 90 0.58 2.69 -0.11
N GLU A 91 -0.14 3.24 0.86
CA GLU A 91 -1.58 3.09 1.00
C GLU A 91 -2.28 4.38 0.56
N GLY A 92 -2.92 4.32 -0.61
CA GLY A 92 -3.44 5.47 -1.36
C GLY A 92 -2.44 6.00 -2.39
N ALA A 93 -2.86 6.05 -3.66
CA ALA A 93 -2.02 6.49 -4.77
C ALA A 93 -2.12 7.99 -5.08
N ASP A 94 -2.65 8.80 -4.16
CA ASP A 94 -2.78 10.25 -4.29
C ASP A 94 -1.44 10.96 -4.58
N PRO A 95 -0.28 10.49 -4.04
CA PRO A 95 1.01 11.09 -4.34
C PRO A 95 1.44 11.01 -5.80
N LEU A 96 0.75 10.23 -6.63
CA LEU A 96 0.98 10.25 -8.07
C LEU A 96 0.51 11.57 -8.71
N ALA A 97 -0.44 12.29 -8.10
CA ALA A 97 -0.92 13.60 -8.53
C ALA A 97 -1.21 13.68 -10.05
N GLY A 98 -1.79 12.63 -10.64
CA GLY A 98 -2.07 12.52 -12.08
C GLY A 98 -0.84 12.37 -12.99
N ASN A 99 0.33 12.14 -12.44
CA ASN A 99 1.58 12.03 -13.19
C ASN A 99 2.22 10.65 -13.02
N LEU A 100 2.29 9.91 -14.12
CA LEU A 100 2.85 8.56 -14.13
C LEU A 100 4.36 8.51 -13.81
N ASP A 101 5.10 9.59 -14.08
CA ASP A 101 6.54 9.66 -13.78
C ASP A 101 6.82 9.54 -12.28
N TYR A 102 5.86 9.91 -11.42
CA TYR A 102 6.01 9.71 -9.96
C TYR A 102 6.01 8.24 -9.57
N LEU A 103 5.35 7.38 -10.33
CA LEU A 103 5.38 5.95 -10.08
C LEU A 103 6.80 5.36 -10.23
N ASP A 104 7.53 5.79 -11.27
CA ASP A 104 8.93 5.39 -11.47
C ASP A 104 9.81 5.87 -10.31
N ARG A 105 9.62 7.10 -9.84
CA ARG A 105 10.34 7.62 -8.68
C ARG A 105 10.06 6.82 -7.40
N PHE A 106 8.80 6.47 -7.15
CA PHE A 106 8.45 5.64 -5.99
C PHE A 106 9.05 4.24 -6.09
N TYR A 107 9.10 3.66 -7.28
CA TYR A 107 9.79 2.40 -7.51
C TYR A 107 11.30 2.51 -7.22
N GLU A 108 11.95 3.58 -7.68
CA GLU A 108 13.37 3.88 -7.41
C GLU A 108 13.64 4.09 -5.91
N MET A 109 12.69 4.67 -5.16
CA MET A 109 12.74 4.78 -3.69
C MET A 109 12.61 3.43 -2.98
N GLY A 110 12.27 2.35 -3.68
CA GLY A 110 12.14 1.01 -3.11
C GLY A 110 10.70 0.58 -2.83
N ILE A 111 9.68 1.37 -3.16
CA ILE A 111 8.27 0.95 -3.00
C ILE A 111 7.98 -0.20 -3.96
N ARG A 112 7.36 -1.27 -3.44
CA ARG A 112 7.06 -2.48 -4.20
C ARG A 112 5.58 -2.84 -4.25
N SER A 113 4.74 -2.13 -3.51
CA SER A 113 3.29 -2.28 -3.56
C SER A 113 2.59 -0.94 -3.36
N ILE A 114 1.49 -0.73 -4.06
CA ILE A 114 0.63 0.45 -3.87
C ILE A 114 -0.82 -0.02 -3.77
N THR A 115 -1.48 0.38 -2.67
CA THR A 115 -2.92 0.35 -2.56
C THR A 115 -3.48 1.51 -3.37
N LEU A 116 -4.21 1.23 -4.45
CA LEU A 116 -4.59 2.24 -5.44
C LEU A 116 -5.51 3.32 -4.88
N ILE A 117 -6.46 2.92 -4.05
CA ILE A 117 -7.50 3.78 -3.45
C ILE A 117 -7.42 3.63 -1.94
N HIS A 118 -7.64 4.71 -1.18
CA HIS A 118 -7.71 4.60 0.27
C HIS A 118 -9.04 5.16 0.80
N TYR A 119 -9.10 6.25 1.53
CA TYR A 119 -10.34 6.69 2.19
C TYR A 119 -11.22 7.66 1.40
N HIS A 120 -10.88 7.99 0.18
CA HIS A 120 -11.66 8.82 -0.73
C HIS A 120 -11.43 8.42 -2.18
N ASN A 121 -12.30 8.90 -3.08
CA ASN A 121 -12.09 8.75 -4.52
C ASN A 121 -10.90 9.60 -4.94
N ASN A 122 -9.97 9.00 -5.66
CA ASN A 122 -8.81 9.69 -6.18
C ASN A 122 -8.80 9.68 -7.73
N GLU A 123 -7.69 10.02 -8.35
CA GLU A 123 -7.61 10.07 -9.81
C GLU A 123 -7.65 8.69 -10.49
N LEU A 124 -7.48 7.60 -9.72
CA LEU A 124 -7.46 6.24 -10.24
C LEU A 124 -8.84 5.58 -10.21
N GLY A 125 -9.70 5.95 -9.26
CA GLY A 125 -11.01 5.31 -9.11
C GLY A 125 -11.77 5.67 -7.86
N ASP A 126 -12.77 4.87 -7.53
CA ASP A 126 -13.69 5.08 -6.42
C ASP A 126 -13.37 4.19 -5.23
N VAL A 127 -13.51 4.74 -4.04
CA VAL A 127 -13.34 4.05 -2.76
C VAL A 127 -14.57 3.18 -2.43
N GLN A 128 -14.33 2.06 -1.77
CA GLN A 128 -15.38 1.17 -1.29
C GLN A 128 -16.20 1.79 -0.14
N THR A 129 -15.55 2.53 0.74
CA THR A 129 -16.17 3.14 1.91
C THR A 129 -15.46 4.44 2.25
N VAL A 130 -16.22 5.50 2.34
CA VAL A 130 -15.74 6.80 2.82
C VAL A 130 -15.57 6.74 4.33
N TRP A 131 -14.36 7.05 4.81
CA TRP A 131 -14.09 7.03 6.26
C TRP A 131 -14.59 8.28 6.97
N ARG A 132 -14.35 9.44 6.40
CA ARG A 132 -14.80 10.75 6.94
C ARG A 132 -14.96 11.77 5.82
N GLY A 133 -15.97 12.61 5.94
CA GLY A 133 -16.13 13.76 5.07
C GLY A 133 -16.66 13.42 3.68
N ASP A 134 -16.21 14.18 2.69
CA ASP A 134 -16.58 14.02 1.28
C ASP A 134 -15.69 12.94 0.64
N SER A 135 -16.32 12.05 -0.12
CA SER A 135 -15.61 11.04 -0.89
C SER A 135 -14.82 11.60 -2.09
N GLY A 136 -14.98 12.86 -2.37
CA GLY A 136 -14.52 13.44 -3.62
C GLY A 136 -15.43 13.07 -4.82
N PRO A 137 -15.12 13.58 -6.02
CA PRO A 137 -15.90 13.31 -7.22
C PRO A 137 -15.96 11.83 -7.56
N PHE A 138 -17.17 11.31 -7.81
CA PHE A 138 -17.38 9.95 -8.26
C PHE A 138 -16.81 9.76 -9.67
N LYS A 139 -16.07 8.66 -9.89
CA LYS A 139 -15.37 8.34 -11.14
C LYS A 139 -16.11 7.31 -12.00
N GLY A 140 -16.96 6.49 -11.39
CA GLY A 140 -17.66 5.39 -12.04
C GLY A 140 -16.82 4.12 -12.18
N GLY A 141 -15.92 3.88 -11.24
CA GLY A 141 -14.99 2.76 -11.22
C GLY A 141 -13.56 3.16 -11.58
N LEU A 142 -12.79 2.23 -12.12
CA LEU A 142 -11.40 2.47 -12.53
C LEU A 142 -11.32 3.46 -13.70
N THR A 143 -10.50 4.51 -13.53
CA THR A 143 -10.29 5.52 -14.58
C THR A 143 -9.28 5.07 -15.63
N GLU A 144 -9.18 5.80 -16.74
CA GLU A 144 -8.15 5.59 -17.75
C GLU A 144 -6.73 5.78 -17.17
N PHE A 145 -6.55 6.79 -16.30
CA PHE A 145 -5.28 6.98 -15.58
C PHE A 145 -4.99 5.81 -14.65
N GLY A 146 -5.98 5.30 -13.93
CA GLY A 146 -5.85 4.09 -13.11
C GLY A 146 -5.38 2.88 -13.92
N GLN A 147 -5.91 2.69 -15.13
CA GLN A 147 -5.45 1.62 -16.04
C GLN A 147 -3.97 1.78 -16.41
N GLN A 148 -3.54 3.01 -16.76
CA GLN A 148 -2.14 3.29 -17.09
C GLN A 148 -1.20 3.03 -15.89
N VAL A 149 -1.62 3.41 -14.69
CA VAL A 149 -0.88 3.15 -13.44
C VAL A 149 -0.70 1.64 -13.23
N ILE A 150 -1.78 0.86 -13.34
CA ILE A 150 -1.71 -0.61 -13.19
C ILE A 150 -0.75 -1.23 -14.20
N GLN A 151 -0.88 -0.87 -15.47
CA GLN A 151 0.00 -1.38 -16.53
C GLN A 151 1.48 -1.04 -16.25
N ARG A 152 1.75 0.17 -15.75
CA ARG A 152 3.10 0.56 -15.40
C ARG A 152 3.61 -0.16 -14.16
N MET A 153 2.79 -0.35 -13.13
CA MET A 153 3.12 -1.17 -11.96
C MET A 153 3.51 -2.60 -12.37
N GLU A 154 2.74 -3.23 -13.25
CA GLU A 154 3.06 -4.58 -13.75
C GLU A 154 4.36 -4.64 -14.54
N GLN A 155 4.68 -3.61 -15.35
CA GLN A 155 5.95 -3.50 -16.06
C GLN A 155 7.14 -3.39 -15.10
N LEU A 156 6.98 -2.62 -14.02
CA LEU A 156 7.98 -2.43 -12.97
C LEU A 156 8.10 -3.65 -12.03
N GLY A 157 7.14 -4.58 -12.05
CA GLY A 157 7.08 -5.70 -11.12
C GLY A 157 6.58 -5.32 -9.73
N MET A 158 5.81 -4.22 -9.63
CA MET A 158 5.14 -3.81 -8.40
C MET A 158 3.84 -4.60 -8.20
N LEU A 159 3.48 -4.83 -6.94
CA LEU A 159 2.21 -5.46 -6.56
C LEU A 159 1.08 -4.41 -6.57
N VAL A 160 -0.01 -4.75 -7.23
CA VAL A 160 -1.25 -3.98 -7.21
C VAL A 160 -2.08 -4.44 -6.01
N ASP A 161 -2.29 -3.55 -5.04
CA ASP A 161 -3.17 -3.78 -3.90
C ASP A 161 -4.53 -3.13 -4.14
N VAL A 162 -5.58 -3.96 -4.12
CA VAL A 162 -6.95 -3.54 -4.40
C VAL A 162 -7.76 -3.23 -3.14
N THR A 163 -7.14 -3.30 -1.97
CA THR A 163 -7.76 -2.92 -0.72
C THR A 163 -8.41 -1.54 -0.85
N HIS A 164 -9.57 -1.34 -0.23
CA HIS A 164 -10.38 -0.12 -0.30
C HIS A 164 -11.05 0.21 -1.65
N ALA A 165 -10.64 -0.40 -2.75
CA ALA A 165 -11.30 -0.16 -4.05
C ALA A 165 -12.77 -0.56 -4.02
N SER A 166 -13.66 0.28 -4.58
CA SER A 166 -15.09 -0.06 -4.76
C SER A 166 -15.25 -1.30 -5.63
N SER A 167 -16.44 -1.91 -5.61
CA SER A 167 -16.74 -3.07 -6.47
C SER A 167 -16.55 -2.73 -7.96
N ASP A 168 -16.98 -1.53 -8.38
CA ASP A 168 -16.83 -1.09 -9.78
C ASP A 168 -15.35 -0.82 -10.11
N THR A 169 -14.59 -0.23 -9.19
CA THR A 169 -13.15 -0.05 -9.36
C THR A 169 -12.43 -1.40 -9.41
N LEU A 170 -12.76 -2.33 -8.53
CA LEU A 170 -12.20 -3.68 -8.54
C LEU A 170 -12.51 -4.41 -9.86
N ALA A 171 -13.74 -4.34 -10.35
CA ALA A 171 -14.11 -4.94 -11.62
C ALA A 171 -13.25 -4.38 -12.77
N GLY A 172 -13.08 -3.05 -12.84
CA GLY A 172 -12.20 -2.43 -13.82
C GLY A 172 -10.74 -2.83 -13.68
N ILE A 173 -10.24 -3.03 -12.44
CA ILE A 173 -8.89 -3.55 -12.19
C ILE A 173 -8.73 -4.96 -12.75
N LEU A 174 -9.71 -5.84 -12.46
CA LEU A 174 -9.70 -7.23 -12.92
C LEU A 174 -9.73 -7.36 -14.46
N ASP A 175 -10.33 -6.40 -15.15
CA ASP A 175 -10.34 -6.35 -16.63
C ASP A 175 -8.97 -5.99 -17.22
N VAL A 176 -8.08 -5.35 -16.45
CA VAL A 176 -6.81 -4.80 -16.92
C VAL A 176 -5.60 -5.65 -16.50
N VAL A 177 -5.63 -6.21 -15.29
CA VAL A 177 -4.48 -6.91 -14.72
C VAL A 177 -4.16 -8.20 -15.46
N THR A 178 -2.87 -8.46 -15.60
CA THR A 178 -2.32 -9.67 -16.20
C THR A 178 -1.50 -10.51 -15.22
N LYS A 179 -1.25 -9.95 -14.03
CA LYS A 179 -0.47 -10.57 -12.94
C LYS A 179 -1.33 -10.71 -11.68
N PRO A 180 -0.90 -11.56 -10.73
CA PRO A 180 -1.57 -11.67 -9.44
C PRO A 180 -1.67 -10.32 -8.71
N ILE A 181 -2.83 -10.05 -8.15
CA ILE A 181 -3.10 -8.86 -7.31
C ILE A 181 -3.28 -9.26 -5.85
N ILE A 182 -3.21 -8.30 -4.96
CA ILE A 182 -3.42 -8.54 -3.52
C ILE A 182 -4.54 -7.65 -2.97
N ASP A 183 -5.25 -8.13 -1.96
CA ASP A 183 -6.08 -7.32 -1.07
C ASP A 183 -5.50 -7.50 0.35
N THR A 184 -4.70 -6.55 0.79
CA THR A 184 -3.83 -6.72 1.96
C THR A 184 -4.60 -6.87 3.27
N HIS A 185 -5.79 -6.25 3.37
CA HIS A 185 -6.57 -6.28 4.60
C HIS A 185 -8.08 -6.10 4.35
N THR A 186 -8.77 -7.18 4.19
CA THR A 186 -10.24 -7.25 4.04
C THR A 186 -10.79 -8.47 4.78
N GLY A 187 -12.02 -8.83 4.51
CA GLY A 187 -12.66 -10.04 4.99
C GLY A 187 -13.89 -10.37 4.17
N PRO A 188 -14.43 -11.58 4.30
CA PRO A 188 -15.65 -11.97 3.59
C PRO A 188 -16.89 -11.29 4.19
N ARG A 189 -17.77 -10.84 3.32
CA ARG A 189 -19.07 -10.27 3.70
C ARG A 189 -20.05 -11.40 3.99
N TYR A 190 -20.10 -11.86 5.24
CA TYR A 190 -21.03 -12.93 5.66
C TYR A 190 -22.38 -12.40 6.13
N SER A 191 -22.36 -11.81 7.33
CA SER A 191 -23.56 -11.38 8.04
C SER A 191 -23.62 -9.88 8.28
N SER A 192 -22.54 -9.17 8.04
CA SER A 192 -22.49 -7.73 8.14
C SER A 192 -22.51 -7.11 6.73
N ASN A 193 -23.37 -6.14 6.53
CA ASN A 193 -23.39 -5.34 5.30
C ASN A 193 -22.33 -4.21 5.33
N LEU A 194 -21.21 -4.45 6.00
CA LEU A 194 -20.11 -3.49 6.00
C LEU A 194 -19.53 -3.37 4.59
N PRO A 195 -19.61 -2.22 3.96
CA PRO A 195 -19.09 -2.04 2.60
C PRO A 195 -17.59 -2.34 2.48
N ARG A 196 -16.87 -2.30 3.62
CA ARG A 196 -15.43 -2.56 3.73
C ARG A 196 -15.05 -4.02 3.46
N LEU A 197 -16.02 -4.94 3.48
CA LEU A 197 -15.83 -6.36 3.27
C LEU A 197 -16.14 -6.75 1.82
N ARG A 198 -15.42 -7.74 1.30
CA ARG A 198 -15.58 -8.28 -0.04
C ARG A 198 -16.71 -9.31 -0.11
N THR A 199 -17.42 -9.33 -1.21
CA THR A 199 -18.31 -10.44 -1.55
C THR A 199 -17.50 -11.70 -1.85
N TRP A 200 -18.16 -12.87 -1.86
CA TRP A 200 -17.50 -14.12 -2.26
C TRP A 200 -17.02 -14.04 -3.71
N ASP A 201 -17.84 -13.51 -4.61
CA ASP A 201 -17.50 -13.38 -6.03
C ASP A 201 -16.26 -12.50 -6.22
N GLU A 202 -16.13 -11.41 -5.46
CA GLU A 202 -14.94 -10.54 -5.46
C GLU A 202 -13.69 -11.28 -4.93
N LEU A 203 -13.82 -12.06 -3.85
CA LEU A 203 -12.72 -12.85 -3.31
C LEU A 203 -12.26 -13.94 -4.29
N GLU A 204 -13.22 -14.63 -4.93
CA GLU A 204 -12.94 -15.63 -5.97
C GLU A 204 -12.27 -15.01 -7.18
N ALA A 205 -12.69 -13.82 -7.60
CA ALA A 205 -12.09 -13.09 -8.71
C ALA A 205 -10.62 -12.68 -8.41
N ILE A 206 -10.35 -12.20 -7.19
CA ILE A 206 -8.98 -11.91 -6.75
C ILE A 206 -8.13 -13.20 -6.74
N ALA A 207 -8.66 -14.28 -6.17
CA ALA A 207 -7.97 -15.57 -6.11
C ALA A 207 -7.70 -16.13 -7.52
N ALA A 208 -8.61 -15.92 -8.48
CA ALA A 208 -8.45 -16.36 -9.87
C ALA A 208 -7.26 -15.71 -10.59
N THR A 209 -6.78 -14.54 -10.13
CA THR A 209 -5.53 -13.93 -10.62
C THR A 209 -4.28 -14.65 -10.11
N GLY A 210 -4.40 -15.60 -9.18
CA GLY A 210 -3.30 -16.20 -8.42
C GLY A 210 -2.89 -15.34 -7.21
N GLY A 211 -3.70 -14.36 -6.86
CA GLY A 211 -3.46 -13.37 -5.82
C GLY A 211 -3.71 -13.85 -4.39
N LEU A 212 -3.52 -12.96 -3.44
CA LEU A 212 -3.69 -13.21 -2.00
C LEU A 212 -4.68 -12.21 -1.39
N VAL A 213 -5.41 -12.69 -0.38
CA VAL A 213 -6.29 -11.85 0.43
C VAL A 213 -5.84 -11.94 1.89
N GLY A 214 -5.48 -10.79 2.45
CA GLY A 214 -5.15 -10.63 3.85
C GLY A 214 -6.40 -10.50 4.71
N SER A 215 -6.46 -11.25 5.80
CA SER A 215 -7.56 -11.14 6.75
C SER A 215 -7.40 -9.92 7.66
N TRP A 216 -8.44 -9.10 7.72
CA TRP A 216 -8.52 -7.99 8.66
C TRP A 216 -9.41 -8.38 9.84
N PRO A 217 -8.85 -8.57 11.04
CA PRO A 217 -9.65 -8.85 12.22
C PRO A 217 -10.41 -7.57 12.61
N ILE A 218 -11.74 -7.65 12.60
CA ILE A 218 -12.66 -6.57 13.01
C ILE A 218 -13.12 -6.86 14.44
#